data_f75d8ec1730c4686e4b47fedd6c3ca03
#
_entry.id   f75d8ec1730c4686e4b47fedd6c3ca03
#
_cell.length_a   1.000
_cell.length_b   1.000
_cell.length_c   1.000
_cell.angle_alpha   90.00
_cell.angle_beta   90.00
_cell.angle_gamma   90.00
#
_symmetry.space_group_name_H-M   'P 1'
#
loop_
_entity.id
_entity.type
_entity.pdbx_description
1 polymer ?
#
loop_
_entity_poly.entity_id
_entity_poly.type
_entity_poly.pdbx_seq_one_letter_code
_entity_poly.pdbx_strand_id
1 'polypeptide(L)'
;SQPRILMGRRRPDAVFLPGKYVFPGGRVERSDGDVATAGALSAHDLGCLKRGVRHADPERGLRAFVSAAIRETFEETGYLVSVDGPVEADTLQSGWNALLESGVRPDLNRLRYIARAITPPGRPRRYDTRFFLAEASAVHCVVSRTDGELSEIGWFGLDQ
;
A
#
# COMPACT_ATOMS: atom_id res chain seq x y z
N SER A 1 -13.25 5.71 -21.66
CA SER A 1 -12.13 6.47 -21.09
C SER A 1 -10.91 5.56 -21.02
N GLN A 2 -9.75 6.09 -21.35
CA GLN A 2 -8.50 5.33 -21.18
C GLN A 2 -8.21 5.09 -19.69
N PRO A 3 -7.64 3.94 -19.31
CA PRO A 3 -7.26 3.65 -17.95
C PRO A 3 -6.19 4.62 -17.46
N ARG A 4 -6.30 5.01 -16.18
CA ARG A 4 -5.34 5.88 -15.51
C ARG A 4 -4.81 5.22 -14.25
N ILE A 5 -3.57 5.50 -13.89
CA ILE A 5 -2.89 4.94 -12.73
C ILE A 5 -2.47 6.09 -11.80
N LEU A 6 -2.69 5.92 -10.50
CA LEU A 6 -2.23 6.85 -9.48
C LEU A 6 -0.72 6.73 -9.33
N MET A 7 -0.03 7.83 -9.47
CA MET A 7 1.42 7.93 -9.27
C MET A 7 1.76 9.25 -8.57
N GLY A 8 2.95 9.30 -8.00
CA GLY A 8 3.51 10.53 -7.45
C GLY A 8 4.97 10.68 -7.85
N ARG A 9 5.46 11.90 -7.92
CA ARG A 9 6.87 12.18 -8.22
C ARG A 9 7.66 12.20 -6.93
N ARG A 10 8.74 11.43 -6.87
CA ARG A 10 9.66 11.49 -5.72
C ARG A 10 10.36 12.84 -5.66
N ARG A 11 10.53 13.35 -4.45
CA ARG A 11 11.22 14.62 -4.24
C ARG A 11 12.63 14.59 -4.82
N PRO A 12 13.19 15.73 -5.29
CA PRO A 12 14.55 15.79 -5.85
C PRO A 12 15.65 15.37 -4.89
N ASP A 13 15.41 15.52 -3.58
CA ASP A 13 16.32 15.14 -2.48
C ASP A 13 16.16 13.68 -2.03
N ALA A 14 15.27 12.90 -2.65
CA ALA A 14 15.06 11.50 -2.30
C ALA A 14 16.30 10.66 -2.60
N VAL A 15 16.67 9.78 -1.65
CA VAL A 15 17.86 8.91 -1.77
C VAL A 15 17.71 7.85 -2.87
N PHE A 16 16.47 7.47 -3.21
CA PHE A 16 16.18 6.45 -4.21
C PHE A 16 15.22 7.00 -5.27
N LEU A 17 15.61 6.91 -6.54
CA LEU A 17 14.86 7.41 -7.70
C LEU A 17 14.41 8.89 -7.57
N PRO A 18 15.32 9.85 -7.28
CA PRO A 18 14.95 11.25 -7.14
C PRO A 18 14.31 11.78 -8.42
N GLY A 19 13.22 12.53 -8.28
CA GLY A 19 12.50 13.16 -9.38
C GLY A 19 11.76 12.20 -10.33
N LYS A 20 11.73 10.90 -10.05
CA LYS A 20 11.00 9.91 -10.86
C LYS A 20 9.57 9.73 -10.38
N TYR A 21 8.67 9.45 -11.32
CA TYR A 21 7.33 8.99 -10.99
C TYR A 21 7.36 7.55 -10.54
N VAL A 22 6.68 7.28 -9.44
CA VAL A 22 6.60 5.96 -8.81
C VAL A 22 5.15 5.69 -8.36
N PHE A 23 4.84 4.41 -8.17
CA PHE A 23 3.62 4.03 -7.46
C PHE A 23 3.77 4.34 -5.98
N PRO A 24 2.69 4.72 -5.27
CA PRO A 24 2.70 4.83 -3.83
C PRO A 24 3.14 3.52 -3.19
N GLY A 25 3.94 3.59 -2.14
CA GLY A 25 4.37 2.42 -1.40
C GLY A 25 5.71 2.56 -0.72
N GLY A 26 5.88 1.79 0.35
CA GLY A 26 7.06 1.81 1.18
C GLY A 26 7.37 0.49 1.86
N ARG A 27 7.80 0.54 3.12
CA ARG A 27 8.22 -0.64 3.87
C ARG A 27 7.07 -1.24 4.66
N VAL A 28 7.07 -2.57 4.73
CA VAL A 28 6.21 -3.27 5.68
C VAL A 28 6.70 -3.00 7.09
N GLU A 29 5.81 -2.54 7.95
CA GLU A 29 6.03 -2.36 9.38
C GLU A 29 5.44 -3.54 10.17
N ARG A 30 5.90 -3.69 11.42
CA ARG A 30 5.39 -4.77 12.28
C ARG A 30 3.89 -4.62 12.56
N SER A 31 3.42 -3.40 12.73
CA SER A 31 2.02 -3.03 12.96
C SER A 31 1.09 -3.41 11.82
N ASP A 32 1.58 -3.47 10.57
CA ASP A 32 0.76 -3.80 9.42
C ASP A 32 0.14 -5.21 9.48
N GLY A 33 0.79 -6.12 10.20
CA GLY A 33 0.26 -7.48 10.41
C GLY A 33 -0.80 -7.58 11.50
N ASP A 34 -0.94 -6.55 12.32
CA ASP A 34 -1.78 -6.55 13.54
C ASP A 34 -3.02 -5.67 13.39
N VAL A 35 -3.08 -4.83 12.34
CA VAL A 35 -4.22 -3.94 12.13
C VAL A 35 -5.50 -4.70 11.79
N ALA A 36 -6.61 -4.26 12.36
CA ALA A 36 -7.93 -4.78 12.05
C ALA A 36 -8.33 -4.40 10.61
N THR A 37 -8.59 -5.38 9.77
CA THR A 37 -8.93 -5.20 8.36
C THR A 37 -10.27 -5.82 8.02
N ALA A 38 -10.91 -5.35 6.96
CA ALA A 38 -12.05 -6.03 6.35
C ALA A 38 -11.57 -7.01 5.27
N GLY A 39 -12.21 -8.18 5.23
CA GLY A 39 -12.00 -9.17 4.20
C GLY A 39 -10.57 -9.73 4.10
N ALA A 40 -10.28 -10.31 2.95
CA ALA A 40 -8.99 -10.92 2.61
C ALA A 40 -8.75 -10.87 1.11
N LEU A 41 -7.50 -11.05 0.67
CA LEU A 41 -7.21 -11.33 -0.73
C LEU A 41 -7.93 -12.60 -1.21
N SER A 42 -8.20 -12.68 -2.51
CA SER A 42 -8.71 -13.91 -3.13
C SER A 42 -7.78 -15.09 -2.84
N ALA A 43 -8.32 -16.31 -2.81
CA ALA A 43 -7.51 -17.52 -2.62
C ALA A 43 -6.39 -17.66 -3.66
N HIS A 44 -6.66 -17.21 -4.91
CA HIS A 44 -5.66 -17.19 -5.98
C HIS A 44 -4.52 -16.23 -5.64
N ASP A 45 -4.83 -14.97 -5.28
CA ASP A 45 -3.85 -13.94 -4.98
C ASP A 45 -3.01 -14.30 -3.74
N LEU A 46 -3.66 -14.88 -2.71
CA LEU A 46 -2.97 -15.43 -1.54
C LEU A 46 -2.00 -16.53 -1.92
N GLY A 47 -2.40 -17.46 -2.80
CA GLY A 47 -1.54 -18.53 -3.30
C GLY A 47 -0.32 -17.99 -4.05
N CYS A 48 -0.49 -16.92 -4.82
CA CYS A 48 0.60 -16.26 -5.52
C CYS A 48 1.53 -15.50 -4.56
N LEU A 49 0.96 -14.75 -3.61
CA LEU A 49 1.72 -13.96 -2.64
C LEU A 49 2.53 -14.83 -1.69
N LYS A 50 2.03 -16.02 -1.30
CA LYS A 50 2.73 -16.99 -0.43
C LYS A 50 4.07 -17.43 -0.99
N ARG A 51 4.25 -17.43 -2.29
CA ARG A 51 5.49 -17.89 -2.93
C ARG A 51 6.69 -17.02 -2.51
N GLY A 52 7.64 -17.63 -1.80
CA GLY A 52 8.86 -16.97 -1.34
C GLY A 52 8.69 -16.08 -0.11
N VAL A 53 7.56 -16.15 0.59
CA VAL A 53 7.40 -15.55 1.93
C VAL A 53 7.91 -16.54 2.97
N ARG A 54 8.90 -16.11 3.75
CA ARG A 54 9.41 -16.84 4.91
C ARG A 54 9.08 -16.02 6.15
N HIS A 55 8.07 -16.40 6.88
CA HIS A 55 7.63 -15.75 8.11
C HIS A 55 7.23 -16.81 9.12
N ALA A 56 7.52 -16.58 10.40
CA ALA A 56 7.15 -17.50 11.49
C ALA A 56 5.63 -17.68 11.59
N ASP A 57 4.88 -16.60 11.34
CA ASP A 57 3.43 -16.61 11.13
C ASP A 57 3.14 -16.18 9.69
N PRO A 58 2.90 -17.13 8.78
CA PRO A 58 2.67 -16.82 7.36
C PRO A 58 1.43 -15.97 7.12
N GLU A 59 0.34 -16.18 7.84
CA GLU A 59 -0.91 -15.43 7.65
C GLU A 59 -0.75 -13.97 8.06
N ARG A 60 -0.15 -13.74 9.23
CA ARG A 60 0.20 -12.39 9.69
C ARG A 60 1.15 -11.70 8.71
N GLY A 61 2.18 -12.40 8.24
CA GLY A 61 3.14 -11.87 7.28
C GLY A 61 2.50 -11.50 5.94
N LEU A 62 1.56 -12.32 5.43
CA LEU A 62 0.84 -12.02 4.20
C LEU A 62 -0.08 -10.82 4.36
N ARG A 63 -0.83 -10.75 5.46
CA ARG A 63 -1.68 -9.61 5.78
C ARG A 63 -0.85 -8.32 5.87
N ALA A 64 0.33 -8.36 6.50
CA ALA A 64 1.22 -7.22 6.61
C ALA A 64 1.60 -6.60 5.26
N PHE A 65 1.87 -7.39 4.21
CA PHE A 65 2.15 -6.85 2.87
C PHE A 65 0.98 -6.08 2.29
N VAL A 66 -0.23 -6.60 2.44
CA VAL A 66 -1.44 -6.00 1.86
C VAL A 66 -1.82 -4.74 2.63
N SER A 67 -1.77 -4.80 3.96
CA SER A 67 -2.05 -3.66 4.83
C SER A 67 -1.03 -2.53 4.61
N ALA A 68 0.27 -2.86 4.51
CA ALA A 68 1.30 -1.88 4.21
C ALA A 68 1.02 -1.13 2.90
N ALA A 69 0.56 -1.83 1.85
CA ALA A 69 0.23 -1.18 0.57
C ALA A 69 -0.91 -0.16 0.73
N ILE A 70 -1.90 -0.43 1.57
CA ILE A 70 -3.00 0.51 1.87
C ILE A 70 -2.48 1.69 2.70
N ARG A 71 -1.73 1.42 3.78
CA ARG A 71 -1.18 2.46 4.67
C ARG A 71 -0.29 3.43 3.92
N GLU A 72 0.70 2.91 3.19
CA GLU A 72 1.65 3.71 2.43
C GLU A 72 0.95 4.55 1.35
N THR A 73 -0.04 3.95 0.63
CA THR A 73 -0.85 4.71 -0.33
C THR A 73 -1.56 5.87 0.35
N PHE A 74 -2.15 5.64 1.52
CA PHE A 74 -2.81 6.71 2.26
C PHE A 74 -1.82 7.77 2.78
N GLU A 75 -0.72 7.34 3.39
CA GLU A 75 0.31 8.25 3.93
C GLU A 75 0.92 9.15 2.85
N GLU A 76 1.19 8.59 1.68
CA GLU A 76 1.82 9.33 0.58
C GLU A 76 0.84 10.15 -0.26
N THR A 77 -0.41 9.70 -0.41
CA THR A 77 -1.35 10.29 -1.38
C THR A 77 -2.65 10.80 -0.78
N GLY A 78 -3.00 10.39 0.44
CA GLY A 78 -4.29 10.67 1.06
C GLY A 78 -5.44 9.77 0.59
N TYR A 79 -5.21 8.87 -0.37
CA TYR A 79 -6.24 7.94 -0.87
C TYR A 79 -6.28 6.67 -0.01
N LEU A 80 -7.43 6.37 0.57
CA LEU A 80 -7.64 5.21 1.43
C LEU A 80 -8.56 4.18 0.79
N VAL A 81 -8.06 2.97 0.60
CA VAL A 81 -8.85 1.79 0.22
C VAL A 81 -9.46 1.19 1.49
N SER A 82 -10.74 1.40 1.69
CA SER A 82 -11.42 1.06 2.96
C SER A 82 -12.90 0.82 2.78
N VAL A 83 -13.52 0.32 3.85
CA VAL A 83 -14.98 0.25 4.04
C VAL A 83 -15.36 0.86 5.39
N ASP A 84 -16.61 1.33 5.50
CA ASP A 84 -17.17 1.75 6.78
C ASP A 84 -17.14 0.61 7.80
N GLY A 85 -16.88 0.95 9.04
CA GLY A 85 -16.96 0.00 10.13
C GLY A 85 -16.14 0.41 11.34
N PRO A 86 -16.57 -0.01 12.54
CA PRO A 86 -15.83 0.29 13.75
C PRO A 86 -14.45 -0.34 13.71
N VAL A 87 -13.48 0.39 14.22
CA VAL A 87 -12.15 -0.13 14.48
C VAL A 87 -12.13 -0.57 15.93
N GLU A 88 -11.73 -1.80 16.19
CA GLU A 88 -11.50 -2.28 17.55
C GLU A 88 -10.28 -1.56 18.11
N ALA A 89 -10.46 -0.95 19.29
CA ALA A 89 -9.52 0.00 19.91
C ALA A 89 -8.14 -0.58 20.31
N ASP A 90 -7.97 -1.90 20.31
CA ASP A 90 -6.73 -2.56 20.70
C ASP A 90 -5.58 -2.46 19.68
N THR A 91 -5.84 -1.86 18.53
CA THR A 91 -4.88 -1.75 17.42
C THR A 91 -4.28 -0.35 17.25
N LEU A 92 -4.28 0.47 18.27
CA LEU A 92 -3.67 1.82 18.25
C LEU A 92 -2.14 1.71 18.14
N GLN A 93 -1.65 1.50 16.93
CA GLN A 93 -0.22 1.51 16.62
C GLN A 93 0.08 2.67 15.65
N SER A 94 1.21 3.33 15.88
CA SER A 94 1.68 4.46 15.06
C SER A 94 1.59 4.15 13.55
N GLY A 95 1.16 5.09 12.76
CA GLY A 95 0.92 4.94 11.32
C GLY A 95 -0.54 4.62 10.96
N TRP A 96 -1.26 3.90 11.83
CA TRP A 96 -2.66 3.54 11.62
C TRP A 96 -3.66 4.43 12.38
N ASN A 97 -3.22 5.19 13.39
CA ASN A 97 -4.10 5.96 14.27
C ASN A 97 -5.00 6.95 13.51
N ALA A 98 -4.43 7.72 12.59
CA ALA A 98 -5.20 8.70 11.80
C ALA A 98 -6.25 8.05 10.90
N LEU A 99 -6.01 6.79 10.48
CA LEU A 99 -6.94 5.98 9.71
C LEU A 99 -8.08 5.44 10.56
N LEU A 100 -7.73 4.96 11.75
CA LEU A 100 -8.66 4.34 12.68
C LEU A 100 -9.63 5.36 13.28
N GLU A 101 -9.17 6.59 13.50
CA GLU A 101 -10.00 7.71 13.99
C GLU A 101 -11.08 8.14 12.98
N SER A 102 -10.91 7.83 11.69
CA SER A 102 -11.89 8.14 10.64
C SER A 102 -13.11 7.23 10.62
N GLY A 103 -13.17 6.18 11.46
CA GLY A 103 -14.30 5.24 11.52
C GLY A 103 -14.39 4.28 10.33
N VAL A 104 -13.27 4.08 9.61
CA VAL A 104 -13.16 3.16 8.47
C VAL A 104 -12.11 2.10 8.70
N ARG A 105 -12.23 0.95 8.04
CA ARG A 105 -11.26 -0.15 8.09
C ARG A 105 -10.64 -0.40 6.72
N PRO A 106 -9.33 -0.69 6.63
CA PRO A 106 -8.70 -1.13 5.38
C PRO A 106 -9.44 -2.34 4.80
N ASP A 107 -9.76 -2.30 3.50
CA ASP A 107 -10.48 -3.39 2.81
C ASP A 107 -9.53 -4.19 1.91
N LEU A 108 -9.11 -5.36 2.41
CA LEU A 108 -8.22 -6.25 1.67
C LEU A 108 -8.87 -6.93 0.47
N ASN A 109 -10.22 -7.03 0.43
CA ASN A 109 -10.93 -7.62 -0.71
C ASN A 109 -10.76 -6.80 -2.00
N ARG A 110 -10.45 -5.51 -1.87
CA ARG A 110 -10.32 -4.58 -3.00
C ARG A 110 -8.96 -4.63 -3.68
N LEU A 111 -8.00 -5.36 -3.10
CA LEU A 111 -6.68 -5.49 -3.69
C LEU A 111 -6.55 -6.79 -4.50
N ARG A 112 -5.77 -6.69 -5.58
CA ARG A 112 -5.32 -7.83 -6.38
C ARG A 112 -3.80 -7.86 -6.36
N TYR A 113 -3.22 -9.01 -6.09
CA TYR A 113 -1.77 -9.20 -6.20
C TYR A 113 -1.37 -9.31 -7.68
N ILE A 114 -0.45 -8.46 -8.15
CA ILE A 114 -0.08 -8.41 -9.57
C ILE A 114 1.30 -9.01 -9.81
N ALA A 115 2.30 -8.60 -9.02
CA ALA A 115 3.67 -8.94 -9.32
C ALA A 115 4.59 -8.83 -8.10
N ARG A 116 5.76 -9.46 -8.22
CA ARG A 116 6.91 -9.31 -7.33
C ARG A 116 8.13 -8.93 -8.14
N ALA A 117 8.84 -7.90 -7.70
CA ALA A 117 10.13 -7.52 -8.27
C ALA A 117 11.20 -7.53 -7.19
N ILE A 118 12.30 -8.21 -7.48
CA ILE A 118 13.47 -8.26 -6.58
C ILE A 118 14.62 -7.55 -7.27
N THR A 119 15.19 -6.57 -6.59
CA THR A 119 16.38 -5.88 -7.12
C THR A 119 17.52 -6.88 -7.35
N PRO A 120 18.13 -6.90 -8.54
CA PRO A 120 19.24 -7.81 -8.84
C PRO A 120 20.40 -7.68 -7.85
N PRO A 121 21.22 -8.74 -7.69
CA PRO A 121 22.48 -8.67 -6.95
C PRO A 121 23.40 -7.59 -7.50
N GLY A 122 24.32 -7.09 -6.65
CA GLY A 122 25.30 -6.06 -7.05
C GLY A 122 24.82 -4.61 -6.96
N ARG A 123 23.58 -4.37 -6.54
CA ARG A 123 23.09 -3.00 -6.28
C ARG A 123 23.31 -2.63 -4.80
N PRO A 124 23.65 -1.35 -4.50
CA PRO A 124 23.91 -0.88 -3.13
C PRO A 124 22.70 -1.04 -2.20
N ARG A 125 21.50 -0.95 -2.76
CA ARG A 125 20.23 -1.18 -2.06
C ARG A 125 19.40 -2.18 -2.85
N ARG A 126 18.84 -3.14 -2.13
CA ARG A 126 17.99 -4.17 -2.71
C ARG A 126 16.64 -4.17 -2.03
N TYR A 127 15.62 -4.26 -2.86
CA TYR A 127 14.22 -4.32 -2.44
C TYR A 127 13.58 -5.61 -2.96
N ASP A 128 12.67 -6.15 -2.19
CA ASP A 128 11.80 -7.25 -2.54
C ASP A 128 10.36 -6.72 -2.51
N THR A 129 9.96 -6.16 -3.63
CA THR A 129 8.72 -5.36 -3.74
C THR A 129 7.58 -6.23 -4.26
N ARG A 130 6.42 -6.07 -3.66
CA ARG A 130 5.16 -6.67 -4.09
C ARG A 130 4.21 -5.58 -4.55
N PHE A 131 3.59 -5.82 -5.70
CA PHE A 131 2.68 -4.87 -6.31
C PHE A 131 1.25 -5.36 -6.18
N PHE A 132 0.39 -4.45 -5.78
CA PHE A 132 -1.04 -4.67 -5.66
C PHE A 132 -1.79 -3.67 -6.54
N LEU A 133 -2.94 -4.07 -7.05
CA LEU A 133 -3.87 -3.23 -7.80
C LEU A 133 -5.15 -3.07 -6.99
N ALA A 134 -5.64 -1.84 -6.89
CA ALA A 134 -6.98 -1.52 -6.44
C ALA A 134 -7.66 -0.62 -7.47
N GLU A 135 -8.94 -0.80 -7.68
CA GLU A 135 -9.73 0.11 -8.51
C GLU A 135 -9.96 1.44 -7.78
N ALA A 136 -10.01 2.55 -8.52
CA ALA A 136 -10.28 3.85 -7.93
C ALA A 136 -11.64 3.91 -7.19
N SER A 137 -12.60 3.10 -7.61
CA SER A 137 -13.90 2.93 -6.93
C SER A 137 -13.80 2.33 -5.51
N ALA A 138 -12.67 1.73 -5.16
CA ALA A 138 -12.40 1.20 -3.83
C ALA A 138 -11.88 2.27 -2.84
N VAL A 139 -11.58 3.46 -3.33
CA VAL A 139 -11.14 4.59 -2.48
C VAL A 139 -12.36 5.17 -1.78
N HIS A 140 -12.38 5.04 -0.46
CA HIS A 140 -13.48 5.54 0.37
C HIS A 140 -13.23 6.97 0.87
N CYS A 141 -11.99 7.27 1.24
CA CYS A 141 -11.62 8.53 1.84
C CYS A 141 -10.45 9.17 1.11
N VAL A 142 -10.50 10.48 0.94
CA VAL A 142 -9.41 11.29 0.40
C VAL A 142 -9.13 12.42 1.36
N VAL A 143 -7.92 12.46 1.90
CA VAL A 143 -7.43 13.54 2.76
C VAL A 143 -6.33 14.28 2.01
N SER A 144 -6.45 15.60 1.89
CA SER A 144 -5.39 16.39 1.29
C SER A 144 -4.13 16.34 2.17
N ARG A 145 -3.02 15.87 1.62
CA ARG A 145 -1.70 15.81 2.28
C ARG A 145 -0.71 16.66 1.51
N THR A 146 0.05 17.47 2.23
CA THR A 146 0.98 18.45 1.63
C THR A 146 2.45 18.17 1.98
N ASP A 147 2.72 17.22 2.88
CA ASP A 147 4.02 16.98 3.50
C ASP A 147 4.61 15.58 3.25
N GLY A 148 4.03 14.82 2.32
CA GLY A 148 4.43 13.46 1.98
C GLY A 148 5.78 13.36 1.24
N GLU A 149 6.29 12.12 1.11
CA GLU A 149 7.50 11.80 0.33
C GLU A 149 7.31 12.04 -1.17
N LEU A 150 6.07 12.01 -1.65
CA LEU A 150 5.70 12.25 -3.04
C LEU A 150 5.19 13.68 -3.24
N SER A 151 5.60 14.26 -4.35
CA SER A 151 5.05 15.49 -4.91
C SER A 151 4.32 15.18 -6.22
N GLU A 152 3.58 16.14 -6.76
CA GLU A 152 2.90 16.00 -8.06
C GLU A 152 2.06 14.71 -8.17
N ILE A 153 1.29 14.40 -7.12
CA ILE A 153 0.42 13.23 -7.08
C ILE A 153 -0.72 13.42 -8.09
N GLY A 154 -0.96 12.42 -8.92
CA GLY A 154 -2.00 12.49 -9.95
C GLY A 154 -2.32 11.16 -10.62
N TRP A 155 -3.32 11.20 -11.49
CA TRP A 155 -3.79 10.08 -12.29
C TRP A 155 -3.24 10.20 -13.71
N PHE A 156 -2.32 9.34 -14.07
CA PHE A 156 -1.58 9.36 -15.34
C PHE A 156 -2.13 8.32 -16.31
N GLY A 157 -2.21 8.66 -17.59
CA GLY A 157 -2.52 7.72 -18.67
C GLY A 157 -1.37 6.75 -18.90
N LEU A 158 -1.67 5.58 -19.50
CA LEU A 158 -0.64 4.56 -19.80
C LEU A 158 0.31 4.96 -20.92
N ASP A 159 0.01 6.00 -21.65
CA ASP A 159 0.72 6.54 -22.82
C ASP A 159 1.52 7.83 -22.51
N GLN A 160 1.60 8.20 -21.24
CA GLN A 160 2.36 9.36 -20.70
C GLN A 160 3.69 8.89 -20.01
#